data_a7f238c095b9c84085503a03f974d3be
#
_entry.id   a7f238c095b9c84085503a03f974d3be
#
_cell.length_a   1.000
_cell.length_b   1.000
_cell.length_c   1.000
_cell.angle_alpha   90.00
_cell.angle_beta   90.00
_cell.angle_gamma   90.00
#
_symmetry.space_group_name_H-M   'P 1'
#
loop_
_entity.id
_entity.type
_entity.pdbx_description
1 polymer ?
#
loop_
_entity_poly.entity_id
_entity_poly.type
_entity_poly.pdbx_seq_one_letter_code
_entity_poly.pdbx_strand_id
1 'polypeptide(L)'
;MPLDAICLRAVLHELRPKLIGARIDKVQQPARDQIVLLLRGNLRLLLNAGANQPRIQLTNILRDNPAQPPMFCMLLRKHLVGARVLAIEQPDLERMVILTLQCTDEFGEISQKQLVLECMGRRSNLVLLDAQGRIVECLRRVDADLSAARQLLPGLFYRLPTPLDKLSLLTQEDDSIALARRGGEEEAAVDKWVLDHYTGISPLIARELAFRAGGATDVRFGALNGAQRETLAQEFADTASAIKEDRYTPVILYRDGKPVDFTYRLIAQYGAETQVETREDFSSLLDEFYDARERQELSARRGRELTHAASVARDRMARKAENLKRDYAATQKRDEFRLRGDLITANLYRMKGGERVLQAENYYEDGCPLIDIPLDPLLTPQQNAAKNYKQYNKLKTAEFHLREQIEKAENERAYLESVLQELSQAETEQEFAEIRRELQETNYLKKSSGKKEQKRAFAPRTFKTSGGLEVLVGRSNVQNDQLTKKADKRDYWFHTQHIHGSHVILRCAGLTPGDEDLREAAMLAAYFSQAKESSGVPVDYCPVKFVKKPAGARPGMVTYDNYRTLYVTPEEGLAKKLLIR
;
A
#
# COMPACT_ATOMS: atom_id res chain seq x y z
N MET A 1 4.96 21.25 -1.47
CA MET A 1 3.56 20.97 -1.07
C MET A 1 2.70 22.00 -1.77
N PRO A 2 1.66 21.58 -2.49
CA PRO A 2 0.81 22.53 -3.23
C PRO A 2 0.04 23.50 -2.31
N LEU A 3 -0.42 23.05 -1.13
CA LEU A 3 -1.14 23.89 -0.19
C LEU A 3 -0.14 24.74 0.62
N ASP A 4 0.09 25.97 0.15
CA ASP A 4 0.81 26.98 0.92
C ASP A 4 -0.12 27.75 1.87
N ALA A 5 0.43 28.67 2.65
CA ALA A 5 -0.36 29.37 3.65
C ALA A 5 -1.36 30.37 3.04
N ILE A 6 -1.04 30.96 1.89
CA ILE A 6 -1.97 31.89 1.19
C ILE A 6 -3.11 31.08 0.57
N CYS A 7 -2.81 29.95 -0.06
CA CYS A 7 -3.83 29.04 -0.57
C CYS A 7 -4.71 28.48 0.55
N LEU A 8 -4.14 28.14 1.71
CA LEU A 8 -4.91 27.75 2.89
C LEU A 8 -5.86 28.87 3.34
N ARG A 9 -5.38 30.13 3.35
CA ARG A 9 -6.22 31.29 3.67
C ARG A 9 -7.38 31.44 2.69
N ALA A 10 -7.14 31.25 1.41
CA ALA A 10 -8.18 31.27 0.39
C ALA A 10 -9.26 30.18 0.62
N VAL A 11 -8.83 28.96 0.98
CA VAL A 11 -9.74 27.88 1.38
C VAL A 11 -10.55 28.29 2.61
N LEU A 12 -9.92 28.90 3.63
CA LEU A 12 -10.63 29.33 4.85
C LEU A 12 -11.62 30.47 4.58
N HIS A 13 -11.31 31.37 3.65
CA HIS A 13 -12.25 32.39 3.21
C HIS A 13 -13.55 31.76 2.64
N GLU A 14 -13.43 30.74 1.81
CA GLU A 14 -14.58 29.97 1.29
C GLU A 14 -15.36 29.25 2.39
N LEU A 15 -14.65 28.68 3.38
CA LEU A 15 -15.27 27.86 4.42
C LEU A 15 -16.00 28.66 5.49
N ARG A 16 -15.49 29.84 5.86
CA ARG A 16 -16.05 30.67 6.95
C ARG A 16 -17.55 30.90 6.85
N PRO A 17 -18.12 31.42 5.74
CA PRO A 17 -19.54 31.69 5.64
C PRO A 17 -20.41 30.43 5.71
N LYS A 18 -19.87 29.28 5.33
CA LYS A 18 -20.58 27.99 5.32
C LYS A 18 -20.55 27.28 6.68
N LEU A 19 -19.49 27.50 7.48
CA LEU A 19 -19.22 26.74 8.69
C LEU A 19 -19.48 27.47 9.99
N ILE A 20 -19.32 28.81 10.03
CA ILE A 20 -19.61 29.59 11.26
C ILE A 20 -21.08 29.45 11.63
N GLY A 21 -21.36 29.09 12.89
CA GLY A 21 -22.68 28.78 13.39
C GLY A 21 -23.17 27.36 13.13
N ALA A 22 -22.54 26.60 12.25
CA ALA A 22 -22.93 25.22 11.95
C ALA A 22 -22.72 24.30 13.16
N ARG A 23 -23.61 23.32 13.33
CA ARG A 23 -23.53 22.31 14.40
C ARG A 23 -22.91 21.03 13.88
N ILE A 24 -22.02 20.43 14.67
CA ILE A 24 -21.41 19.14 14.38
C ILE A 24 -22.38 18.02 14.78
N ASP A 25 -22.92 17.29 13.81
CA ASP A 25 -23.85 16.19 14.04
C ASP A 25 -23.13 14.84 14.20
N LYS A 26 -21.96 14.66 13.52
CA LYS A 26 -21.21 13.41 13.56
C LYS A 26 -19.71 13.63 13.36
N VAL A 27 -18.88 12.76 13.98
CA VAL A 27 -17.43 12.70 13.74
C VAL A 27 -17.09 11.32 13.19
N GLN A 28 -16.33 11.30 12.11
CA GLN A 28 -15.85 10.08 11.44
C GLN A 28 -14.33 10.14 11.26
N GLN A 29 -13.68 8.99 11.25
CA GLN A 29 -12.24 8.85 10.97
C GLN A 29 -12.04 7.73 9.94
N PRO A 30 -12.19 8.03 8.65
CA PRO A 30 -12.09 7.03 7.58
C PRO A 30 -10.68 6.48 7.41
N ALA A 31 -9.65 7.27 7.69
CA ALA A 31 -8.25 6.87 7.68
C ALA A 31 -7.52 7.37 8.93
N ARG A 32 -6.34 6.82 9.21
CA ARG A 32 -5.55 7.16 10.39
C ARG A 32 -5.35 8.67 10.56
N ASP A 33 -5.17 9.37 9.45
CA ASP A 33 -4.78 10.78 9.41
C ASP A 33 -5.93 11.71 8.97
N GLN A 34 -7.15 11.20 8.81
CA GLN A 34 -8.30 11.93 8.28
C GLN A 34 -9.45 11.95 9.28
N ILE A 35 -9.96 13.14 9.60
CA ILE A 35 -11.19 13.35 10.34
C ILE A 35 -12.21 14.03 9.42
N VAL A 36 -13.43 13.53 9.43
CA VAL A 36 -14.58 14.15 8.74
C VAL A 36 -15.61 14.55 9.78
N LEU A 37 -15.88 15.85 9.86
CA LEU A 37 -16.95 16.42 10.66
C LEU A 37 -18.19 16.56 9.76
N LEU A 38 -19.26 15.84 10.10
CA LEU A 38 -20.54 16.03 9.45
C LEU A 38 -21.28 17.13 10.21
N LEU A 39 -21.59 18.20 9.47
CA LEU A 39 -22.27 19.37 10.02
C LEU A 39 -23.73 19.39 9.55
N ARG A 40 -24.55 20.09 10.30
CA ARG A 40 -25.95 20.32 9.93
C ARG A 40 -26.03 20.98 8.55
N GLY A 41 -26.97 20.56 7.72
CA GLY A 41 -27.05 21.00 6.32
C GLY A 41 -26.32 20.08 5.35
N ASN A 42 -25.97 18.86 5.80
CA ASN A 42 -25.29 17.83 4.99
C ASN A 42 -23.87 18.22 4.54
N LEU A 43 -23.24 19.18 5.21
CA LEU A 43 -21.88 19.59 4.93
C LEU A 43 -20.89 18.59 5.55
N ARG A 44 -19.84 18.25 4.81
CA ARG A 44 -18.76 17.37 5.27
C ARG A 44 -17.45 18.12 5.26
N LEU A 45 -16.93 18.45 6.44
CA LEU A 45 -15.64 19.10 6.60
C LEU A 45 -14.56 18.01 6.79
N LEU A 46 -13.67 17.88 5.83
CA LEU A 46 -12.49 17.03 5.90
C LEU A 46 -11.32 17.80 6.53
N LEU A 47 -10.73 17.21 7.57
CA LEU A 47 -9.44 17.62 8.13
C LEU A 47 -8.46 16.46 7.92
N ASN A 48 -7.43 16.70 7.11
CA ASN A 48 -6.41 15.71 6.80
C ASN A 48 -5.05 16.16 7.35
N ALA A 49 -4.50 15.41 8.31
CA ALA A 49 -3.18 15.61 8.87
C ALA A 49 -2.14 14.64 8.29
N GLY A 50 -2.40 14.04 7.13
CA GLY A 50 -1.47 13.14 6.42
C GLY A 50 -0.21 13.85 5.95
N ALA A 51 0.94 13.18 6.03
CA ALA A 51 2.24 13.76 5.72
C ALA A 51 2.34 14.35 4.30
N ASN A 52 1.72 13.70 3.33
CA ASN A 52 1.80 14.08 1.92
C ASN A 52 0.67 15.00 1.48
N GLN A 53 -0.45 15.04 2.22
CA GLN A 53 -1.71 15.65 1.79
C GLN A 53 -2.44 16.39 2.91
N PRO A 54 -1.73 17.17 3.78
CA PRO A 54 -2.40 17.90 4.85
C PRO A 54 -3.27 19.01 4.28
N ARG A 55 -4.54 19.08 4.71
CA ARG A 55 -5.50 20.06 4.21
C ARG A 55 -6.79 20.11 5.01
N ILE A 56 -7.56 21.16 4.80
CA ILE A 56 -8.93 21.32 5.24
C ILE A 56 -9.80 21.74 4.06
N GLN A 57 -10.98 21.14 3.90
CA GLN A 57 -11.93 21.47 2.83
C GLN A 57 -13.31 20.89 3.11
N LEU A 58 -14.35 21.41 2.48
CA LEU A 58 -15.58 20.65 2.31
C LEU A 58 -15.34 19.54 1.29
N THR A 59 -16.05 18.42 1.43
CA THR A 59 -15.89 17.29 0.50
C THR A 59 -17.24 16.63 0.21
N ASN A 60 -17.45 16.30 -1.06
CA ASN A 60 -18.57 15.48 -1.50
C ASN A 60 -18.19 13.99 -1.62
N ILE A 61 -16.92 13.66 -1.46
CA ILE A 61 -16.41 12.29 -1.57
C ILE A 61 -16.78 11.50 -0.31
N LEU A 62 -17.51 10.41 -0.53
CA LEU A 62 -17.83 9.46 0.52
C LEU A 62 -16.62 8.54 0.77
N ARG A 63 -16.25 8.40 2.05
CA ARG A 63 -15.15 7.55 2.48
C ARG A 63 -15.67 6.46 3.42
N ASP A 64 -15.21 5.24 3.23
CA ASP A 64 -15.55 4.13 4.09
C ASP A 64 -14.91 4.29 5.48
N ASN A 65 -15.67 4.03 6.51
CA ASN A 65 -15.18 4.08 7.88
C ASN A 65 -14.77 2.67 8.35
N PRO A 66 -13.74 2.55 9.19
CA PRO A 66 -13.38 1.28 9.80
C PRO A 66 -14.54 0.77 10.68
N ALA A 67 -14.69 -0.56 10.77
CA ALA A 67 -15.72 -1.21 11.56
C ALA A 67 -15.65 -0.82 13.05
N GLN A 68 -14.44 -0.63 13.58
CA GLN A 68 -14.20 -0.10 14.92
C GLN A 68 -13.54 1.28 14.80
N PRO A 69 -14.18 2.34 15.31
CA PRO A 69 -13.61 3.69 15.29
C PRO A 69 -12.32 3.73 16.13
N PRO A 70 -11.27 4.42 15.66
CA PRO A 70 -10.07 4.66 16.45
C PRO A 70 -10.36 5.47 17.73
N MET A 71 -9.49 5.34 18.75
CA MET A 71 -9.66 6.01 20.04
C MET A 71 -9.79 7.53 19.90
N PHE A 72 -8.97 8.17 19.05
CA PHE A 72 -9.05 9.60 18.79
C PHE A 72 -10.43 10.01 18.24
N CYS A 73 -11.01 9.22 17.33
CA CYS A 73 -12.37 9.45 16.84
C CYS A 73 -13.42 9.37 17.96
N MET A 74 -13.29 8.39 18.86
CA MET A 74 -14.22 8.23 19.98
C MET A 74 -14.13 9.41 20.94
N LEU A 75 -12.93 9.90 21.21
CA LEU A 75 -12.71 11.07 22.03
C LEU A 75 -13.28 12.33 21.37
N LEU A 76 -13.02 12.56 20.08
CA LEU A 76 -13.62 13.67 19.36
C LEU A 76 -15.16 13.59 19.36
N ARG A 77 -15.76 12.40 19.24
CA ARG A 77 -17.21 12.24 19.36
C ARG A 77 -17.73 12.67 20.72
N LYS A 78 -17.06 12.27 21.80
CA LYS A 78 -17.44 12.65 23.16
C LYS A 78 -17.47 14.17 23.36
N HIS A 79 -16.49 14.88 22.79
CA HIS A 79 -16.30 16.32 23.04
C HIS A 79 -16.96 17.23 21.99
N LEU A 80 -17.10 16.78 20.74
CA LEU A 80 -17.47 17.66 19.63
C LEU A 80 -18.84 17.38 19.02
N VAL A 81 -19.46 16.23 19.28
CA VAL A 81 -20.83 16.00 18.78
C VAL A 81 -21.78 16.95 19.49
N GLY A 82 -22.56 17.69 18.72
CA GLY A 82 -23.45 18.74 19.22
C GLY A 82 -22.80 20.12 19.30
N ALA A 83 -21.48 20.23 19.20
CA ALA A 83 -20.77 21.50 19.26
C ALA A 83 -21.09 22.40 18.06
N ARG A 84 -21.02 23.71 18.28
CA ARG A 84 -21.22 24.74 17.27
C ARG A 84 -19.90 25.42 16.92
N VAL A 85 -19.63 25.61 15.64
CA VAL A 85 -18.44 26.33 15.17
C VAL A 85 -18.62 27.82 15.43
N LEU A 86 -17.73 28.41 16.22
CA LEU A 86 -17.73 29.85 16.53
C LEU A 86 -16.81 30.64 15.61
N ALA A 87 -15.61 30.13 15.36
CA ALA A 87 -14.60 30.79 14.54
C ALA A 87 -13.74 29.77 13.80
N ILE A 88 -13.16 30.20 12.67
CA ILE A 88 -12.14 29.49 11.92
C ILE A 88 -11.03 30.49 11.62
N GLU A 89 -9.84 30.27 12.17
CA GLU A 89 -8.75 31.23 12.14
C GLU A 89 -7.46 30.58 11.64
N GLN A 90 -6.63 31.40 11.02
CA GLN A 90 -5.28 31.07 10.63
C GLN A 90 -4.36 32.12 11.26
N PRO A 91 -3.43 31.73 12.16
CA PRO A 91 -2.45 32.65 12.70
C PRO A 91 -1.49 33.12 11.61
N ASP A 92 -1.47 34.40 11.33
CA ASP A 92 -0.69 35.02 10.27
C ASP A 92 -0.75 34.22 8.94
N LEU A 93 0.37 34.05 8.24
CA LEU A 93 0.53 33.16 7.10
C LEU A 93 1.18 31.82 7.51
N GLU A 94 0.73 31.26 8.64
CA GLU A 94 1.14 29.93 9.07
C GLU A 94 0.26 28.85 8.44
N ARG A 95 0.84 27.66 8.22
CA ARG A 95 0.09 26.51 7.68
C ARG A 95 -0.62 25.76 8.81
N MET A 96 -1.50 26.45 9.50
CA MET A 96 -2.32 25.87 10.54
C MET A 96 -3.70 26.53 10.59
N VAL A 97 -4.65 25.79 11.14
CA VAL A 97 -6.06 26.24 11.29
C VAL A 97 -6.52 25.96 12.70
N ILE A 98 -7.18 26.93 13.31
CA ILE A 98 -7.80 26.83 14.62
C ILE A 98 -9.32 26.94 14.45
N LEU A 99 -10.03 25.86 14.74
CA LEU A 99 -11.49 25.87 14.84
C LEU A 99 -11.88 26.06 16.29
N THR A 100 -12.50 27.19 16.61
CA THR A 100 -13.06 27.45 17.93
C THR A 100 -14.50 26.95 17.98
N LEU A 101 -14.79 26.11 18.96
CA LEU A 101 -16.03 25.35 19.07
C LEU A 101 -16.70 25.62 20.42
N GLN A 102 -17.99 25.93 20.40
CA GLN A 102 -18.84 25.95 21.59
C GLN A 102 -19.36 24.54 21.85
N CYS A 103 -18.95 23.95 22.93
CA CYS A 103 -19.31 22.62 23.36
C CYS A 103 -20.23 22.68 24.58
N THR A 104 -21.20 21.78 24.64
CA THR A 104 -22.04 21.60 25.84
C THR A 104 -21.71 20.21 26.39
N ASP A 105 -21.40 20.12 27.67
CA ASP A 105 -21.12 18.85 28.32
C ASP A 105 -22.39 18.07 28.74
N GLU A 106 -22.22 16.94 29.37
CA GLU A 106 -23.29 16.05 29.83
C GLU A 106 -24.18 16.71 30.91
N PHE A 107 -23.67 17.74 31.59
CA PHE A 107 -24.37 18.50 32.63
C PHE A 107 -25.04 19.77 32.09
N GLY A 108 -24.89 20.07 30.80
CA GLY A 108 -25.41 21.28 30.17
C GLY A 108 -24.51 22.51 30.30
N GLU A 109 -23.30 22.38 30.87
CA GLU A 109 -22.35 23.48 30.96
C GLU A 109 -21.74 23.78 29.59
N ILE A 110 -21.70 25.08 29.26
CA ILE A 110 -21.14 25.56 28.00
C ILE A 110 -19.67 25.86 28.21
N SER A 111 -18.83 25.26 27.38
CA SER A 111 -17.38 25.51 27.36
C SER A 111 -16.89 25.72 25.93
N GLN A 112 -15.76 26.42 25.79
CA GLN A 112 -15.09 26.52 24.49
C GLN A 112 -13.99 25.47 24.40
N LYS A 113 -13.83 24.90 23.21
CA LYS A 113 -12.72 24.03 22.86
C LYS A 113 -12.14 24.47 21.53
N GLN A 114 -10.89 24.14 21.29
CA GLN A 114 -10.24 24.42 20.00
C GLN A 114 -9.80 23.11 19.36
N LEU A 115 -10.07 22.97 18.08
CA LEU A 115 -9.53 21.90 17.26
C LEU A 115 -8.51 22.50 16.30
N VAL A 116 -7.24 22.20 16.53
CA VAL A 116 -6.10 22.76 15.80
C VAL A 116 -5.62 21.75 14.76
N LEU A 117 -5.61 22.14 13.49
CA LEU A 117 -5.00 21.38 12.40
C LEU A 117 -3.68 22.05 12.00
N GLU A 118 -2.59 21.32 12.10
CA GLU A 118 -1.26 21.72 11.61
C GLU A 118 -0.99 21.05 10.27
N CYS A 119 -0.72 21.81 9.21
CA CYS A 119 -0.46 21.35 7.83
C CYS A 119 1.05 21.42 7.50
N MET A 120 1.89 20.71 8.28
CA MET A 120 3.37 20.82 8.22
C MET A 120 4.05 19.55 7.67
N GLY A 121 3.47 18.93 6.64
CA GLY A 121 4.03 17.73 6.03
C GLY A 121 4.13 16.57 7.03
N ARG A 122 5.30 16.02 7.24
CA ARG A 122 5.52 14.90 8.20
C ARG A 122 5.19 15.25 9.64
N ARG A 123 5.19 16.55 9.98
CA ARG A 123 4.85 17.07 11.32
C ARG A 123 3.38 17.49 11.45
N SER A 124 2.57 17.26 10.42
CA SER A 124 1.14 17.57 10.46
C SER A 124 0.45 16.83 11.59
N ASN A 125 -0.46 17.51 12.29
CA ASN A 125 -1.17 16.95 13.43
C ASN A 125 -2.58 17.55 13.57
N LEU A 126 -3.42 16.90 14.35
CA LEU A 126 -4.73 17.39 14.76
C LEU A 126 -4.79 17.32 16.29
N VAL A 127 -5.01 18.46 16.93
CA VAL A 127 -4.93 18.61 18.39
C VAL A 127 -6.22 19.19 18.92
N LEU A 128 -6.83 18.53 19.91
CA LEU A 128 -7.99 19.06 20.64
C LEU A 128 -7.51 19.74 21.93
N LEU A 129 -7.91 21.00 22.12
CA LEU A 129 -7.59 21.81 23.31
C LEU A 129 -8.85 22.08 24.12
N ASP A 130 -8.69 22.22 25.43
CA ASP A 130 -9.70 22.75 26.32
C ASP A 130 -9.74 24.30 26.33
N ALA A 131 -10.63 24.88 27.14
CA ALA A 131 -10.79 26.32 27.27
C ALA A 131 -9.56 27.06 27.83
N GLN A 132 -8.67 26.35 28.49
CA GLN A 132 -7.44 26.87 29.07
C GLN A 132 -6.23 26.70 28.13
N GLY A 133 -6.42 26.10 26.93
CA GLY A 133 -5.35 25.82 25.98
C GLY A 133 -4.53 24.57 26.32
N ARG A 134 -5.02 23.69 27.21
CA ARG A 134 -4.37 22.41 27.49
C ARG A 134 -4.80 21.38 26.43
N ILE A 135 -3.85 20.54 26.07
CA ILE A 135 -4.09 19.43 25.12
C ILE A 135 -4.96 18.38 25.80
N VAL A 136 -6.17 18.19 25.29
CA VAL A 136 -7.06 17.09 25.68
C VAL A 136 -6.58 15.79 25.03
N GLU A 137 -6.30 15.83 23.73
CA GLU A 137 -5.70 14.74 22.97
C GLU A 137 -5.16 15.25 21.64
N CYS A 138 -4.27 14.47 21.02
CA CYS A 138 -3.75 14.73 19.68
C CYS A 138 -3.74 13.45 18.84
N LEU A 139 -3.83 13.63 17.53
CA LEU A 139 -3.82 12.52 16.58
C LEU A 139 -2.49 11.76 16.61
N ARG A 140 -1.39 12.53 16.76
CA ARG A 140 -0.03 12.01 16.92
C ARG A 140 0.59 12.63 18.15
N ARG A 141 0.92 11.81 19.14
CA ARG A 141 1.63 12.24 20.33
C ARG A 141 3.10 12.48 19.99
N VAL A 142 3.63 13.60 20.44
CA VAL A 142 5.03 13.99 20.29
C VAL A 142 5.63 14.14 21.68
N ASP A 143 6.46 13.20 22.07
CA ASP A 143 7.20 13.18 23.32
C ASP A 143 8.59 13.85 23.20
N ALA A 144 9.36 13.82 24.26
CA ALA A 144 10.70 14.39 24.31
C ALA A 144 11.68 13.69 23.35
N ASP A 145 11.49 12.40 23.08
CA ASP A 145 12.36 11.62 22.19
C ASP A 145 12.14 12.03 20.72
N LEU A 146 10.91 12.40 20.37
CA LEU A 146 10.56 12.86 19.03
C LEU A 146 10.84 14.35 18.81
N SER A 147 10.71 15.18 19.85
CA SER A 147 11.01 16.62 19.81
C SER A 147 11.30 17.17 21.20
N ALA A 148 12.54 17.53 21.44
CA ALA A 148 12.93 18.20 22.70
C ALA A 148 12.34 19.62 22.81
N ALA A 149 12.16 20.31 21.66
CA ALA A 149 11.72 21.71 21.64
C ALA A 149 10.20 21.88 21.84
N ARG A 150 9.38 20.93 21.35
CA ARG A 150 7.92 21.05 21.37
C ARG A 150 7.26 19.69 21.51
N GLN A 151 6.69 19.46 22.66
CA GLN A 151 5.96 18.24 22.99
C GLN A 151 4.45 18.46 22.79
N LEU A 152 3.76 17.43 22.29
CA LEU A 152 2.32 17.39 22.13
C LEU A 152 1.78 16.15 22.85
N LEU A 153 1.48 16.31 24.13
CA LEU A 153 0.97 15.25 25.01
C LEU A 153 -0.26 15.74 25.77
N PRO A 154 -1.23 14.87 26.05
CA PRO A 154 -2.39 15.22 26.88
C PRO A 154 -1.98 15.82 28.22
N GLY A 155 -2.68 16.88 28.63
CA GLY A 155 -2.44 17.62 29.86
C GLY A 155 -1.42 18.75 29.77
N LEU A 156 -0.56 18.78 28.75
CA LEU A 156 0.36 19.90 28.52
C LEU A 156 -0.37 21.10 27.88
N PHE A 157 0.17 22.29 28.10
CA PHE A 157 -0.27 23.48 27.38
C PHE A 157 0.19 23.41 25.92
N TYR A 158 -0.72 23.68 25.00
CA TYR A 158 -0.38 23.79 23.59
C TYR A 158 0.47 25.03 23.33
N ARG A 159 1.56 24.85 22.63
CA ARG A 159 2.43 25.94 22.17
C ARG A 159 2.37 25.98 20.65
N LEU A 160 2.23 27.19 20.10
CA LEU A 160 2.34 27.39 18.65
C LEU A 160 3.73 26.92 18.17
N PRO A 161 3.84 26.44 16.92
CA PRO A 161 5.16 26.26 16.30
C PRO A 161 5.97 27.53 16.38
N THR A 162 7.30 27.40 16.56
CA THR A 162 8.19 28.56 16.57
C THR A 162 8.08 29.28 15.22
N PRO A 163 7.71 30.58 15.19
CA PRO A 163 7.67 31.36 13.97
C PRO A 163 9.03 31.32 13.27
N LEU A 164 9.02 31.32 11.96
CA LEU A 164 10.23 31.52 11.17
C LEU A 164 10.59 33.01 11.25
N ASP A 165 11.91 33.31 11.27
CA ASP A 165 12.41 34.68 11.17
C ASP A 165 12.34 35.15 9.71
N LYS A 166 11.10 35.41 9.24
CA LYS A 166 10.79 35.80 7.85
C LYS A 166 9.68 36.85 7.86
N LEU A 167 9.70 37.71 6.85
CA LEU A 167 8.70 38.75 6.67
C LEU A 167 7.35 38.15 6.22
N SER A 168 6.27 38.74 6.72
CA SER A 168 4.91 38.39 6.33
C SER A 168 4.27 39.51 5.53
N LEU A 169 3.63 39.14 4.42
CA LEU A 169 2.83 40.07 3.60
C LEU A 169 1.56 40.54 4.32
N LEU A 170 1.16 39.87 5.40
CA LEU A 170 -0.04 40.21 6.15
C LEU A 170 0.26 41.19 7.29
N THR A 171 1.32 40.97 8.03
CA THR A 171 1.68 41.71 9.24
C THR A 171 2.84 42.70 9.05
N GLN A 172 3.67 42.51 8.01
CA GLN A 172 4.86 43.32 7.71
C GLN A 172 4.89 43.70 6.21
N GLU A 173 3.76 44.16 5.67
CA GLU A 173 3.61 44.44 4.23
C GLU A 173 4.61 45.48 3.72
N ASP A 174 4.70 46.62 4.40
CA ASP A 174 5.59 47.74 3.95
C ASP A 174 7.06 47.30 3.93
N ASP A 175 7.50 46.58 4.96
CA ASP A 175 8.87 46.03 5.06
C ASP A 175 9.10 44.98 3.96
N SER A 176 8.10 44.13 3.69
CA SER A 176 8.17 43.10 2.64
C SER A 176 8.34 43.74 1.26
N ILE A 177 7.54 44.75 0.92
CA ILE A 177 7.61 45.46 -0.35
C ILE A 177 8.93 46.24 -0.47
N ALA A 178 9.35 46.92 0.60
CA ALA A 178 10.62 47.65 0.64
C ALA A 178 11.83 46.75 0.43
N LEU A 179 11.82 45.55 1.05
CA LEU A 179 12.86 44.55 0.87
C LEU A 179 12.86 43.99 -0.55
N ALA A 180 11.69 43.68 -1.12
CA ALA A 180 11.57 43.22 -2.51
C ALA A 180 12.09 44.24 -3.52
N ARG A 181 11.81 45.54 -3.31
CA ARG A 181 12.35 46.64 -4.15
C ARG A 181 13.87 46.75 -4.05
N ARG A 182 14.44 46.61 -2.85
CA ARG A 182 15.90 46.61 -2.66
C ARG A 182 16.54 45.41 -3.33
N GLY A 183 15.88 44.25 -3.30
CA GLY A 183 16.38 42.99 -3.84
C GLY A 183 17.44 42.34 -2.98
N GLY A 184 17.99 41.25 -3.47
CA GLY A 184 19.04 40.44 -2.83
C GLY A 184 20.43 40.71 -3.44
N GLU A 185 21.38 39.88 -3.03
CA GLU A 185 22.71 39.82 -3.61
C GLU A 185 22.66 39.45 -5.11
N GLU A 186 23.60 39.95 -5.91
CA GLU A 186 23.59 39.75 -7.38
C GLU A 186 23.55 38.29 -7.80
N GLU A 187 24.26 37.40 -7.09
CA GLU A 187 24.33 35.97 -7.40
C GLU A 187 23.10 35.19 -6.92
N ALA A 188 22.26 35.77 -6.07
CA ALA A 188 21.10 35.10 -5.50
C ALA A 188 20.00 34.86 -6.55
N ALA A 189 19.49 33.63 -6.67
CA ALA A 189 18.31 33.37 -7.48
C ALA A 189 17.07 33.92 -6.78
N VAL A 190 16.25 34.66 -7.54
CA VAL A 190 15.08 35.39 -7.00
C VAL A 190 14.09 34.45 -6.30
N ASP A 191 13.80 33.29 -6.87
CA ASP A 191 12.87 32.33 -6.29
C ASP A 191 13.34 31.79 -4.94
N LYS A 192 14.62 31.47 -4.80
CA LYS A 192 15.22 31.01 -3.53
C LYS A 192 15.24 32.11 -2.50
N TRP A 193 15.65 33.30 -2.91
CA TRP A 193 15.65 34.47 -2.03
C TRP A 193 14.26 34.78 -1.50
N VAL A 194 13.21 34.71 -2.33
CA VAL A 194 11.82 34.86 -1.90
C VAL A 194 11.47 33.83 -0.83
N LEU A 195 11.81 32.55 -1.03
CA LEU A 195 11.55 31.49 -0.06
C LEU A 195 12.32 31.68 1.24
N ASP A 196 13.50 32.28 1.21
CA ASP A 196 14.34 32.49 2.38
C ASP A 196 13.89 33.70 3.24
N HIS A 197 13.31 34.72 2.62
CA HIS A 197 12.96 35.98 3.30
C HIS A 197 11.48 36.11 3.66
N TYR A 198 10.58 35.38 2.98
CA TYR A 198 9.13 35.52 3.17
C TYR A 198 8.47 34.26 3.69
N THR A 199 7.54 34.44 4.64
CA THR A 199 6.69 33.34 5.10
C THR A 199 5.47 33.15 4.21
N GLY A 200 4.90 31.96 4.22
CA GLY A 200 3.62 31.64 3.59
C GLY A 200 3.64 31.40 2.08
N ILE A 201 4.75 31.66 1.41
CA ILE A 201 4.92 31.53 -0.05
C ILE A 201 5.43 30.13 -0.40
N SER A 202 4.84 29.52 -1.44
CA SER A 202 5.28 28.21 -1.95
C SER A 202 6.38 28.37 -3.02
N PRO A 203 7.15 27.29 -3.31
CA PRO A 203 8.10 27.29 -4.44
C PRO A 203 7.43 27.58 -5.81
N LEU A 204 6.16 27.21 -5.97
CA LEU A 204 5.40 27.53 -7.17
C LEU A 204 5.23 29.04 -7.33
N ILE A 205 4.79 29.72 -6.28
CA ILE A 205 4.57 31.17 -6.28
C ILE A 205 5.90 31.93 -6.33
N ALA A 206 6.93 31.48 -5.62
CA ALA A 206 8.26 32.12 -5.67
C ALA A 206 8.83 32.13 -7.10
N ARG A 207 8.70 31.02 -7.84
CA ARG A 207 9.10 30.96 -9.24
C ARG A 207 8.21 31.82 -10.15
N GLU A 208 6.92 31.90 -9.85
CA GLU A 208 6.00 32.77 -10.60
C GLU A 208 6.38 34.25 -10.42
N LEU A 209 6.71 34.66 -9.20
CA LEU A 209 7.20 36.03 -8.94
C LEU A 209 8.51 36.32 -9.68
N ALA A 210 9.48 35.40 -9.68
CA ALA A 210 10.70 35.50 -10.42
C ALA A 210 10.45 35.59 -11.94
N PHE A 211 9.56 34.74 -12.46
CA PHE A 211 9.19 34.74 -13.87
C PHE A 211 8.52 36.07 -14.32
N ARG A 212 7.58 36.57 -13.54
CA ARG A 212 6.90 37.84 -13.84
C ARG A 212 7.84 39.04 -13.80
N ALA A 213 8.81 39.03 -12.89
CA ALA A 213 9.78 40.08 -12.78
C ALA A 213 10.86 39.99 -13.88
N GLY A 214 11.41 38.82 -14.13
CA GLY A 214 12.61 38.65 -14.96
C GLY A 214 12.44 37.82 -16.24
N GLY A 215 11.27 37.23 -16.49
CA GLY A 215 10.98 36.41 -17.66
C GLY A 215 11.47 34.96 -17.58
N ALA A 216 12.15 34.58 -16.48
CA ALA A 216 12.61 33.20 -16.20
C ALA A 216 12.42 32.83 -14.73
N THR A 217 12.21 31.54 -14.44
CA THR A 217 11.95 31.06 -13.09
C THR A 217 13.18 31.01 -12.19
N ASP A 218 14.38 30.98 -12.79
CA ASP A 218 15.68 30.85 -12.13
C ASP A 218 16.54 32.10 -12.27
N VAL A 219 15.92 33.26 -12.61
CA VAL A 219 16.61 34.54 -12.80
C VAL A 219 17.33 34.97 -11.52
N ARG A 220 18.53 35.51 -11.66
CA ARG A 220 19.32 36.07 -10.55
C ARG A 220 19.11 37.58 -10.44
N PHE A 221 19.29 38.13 -9.23
CA PHE A 221 19.13 39.57 -8.99
C PHE A 221 20.07 40.43 -9.84
N GLY A 222 21.30 39.98 -10.09
CA GLY A 222 22.25 40.69 -10.95
C GLY A 222 21.80 40.83 -12.42
N ALA A 223 20.90 39.95 -12.87
CA ALA A 223 20.32 40.03 -14.22
C ALA A 223 19.09 40.96 -14.30
N LEU A 224 18.52 41.37 -13.15
CA LEU A 224 17.36 42.26 -13.10
C LEU A 224 17.77 43.74 -13.18
N ASN A 225 17.20 44.46 -14.11
CA ASN A 225 17.33 45.94 -14.15
C ASN A 225 16.38 46.59 -13.12
N GLY A 226 16.50 47.93 -12.96
CA GLY A 226 15.70 48.67 -11.97
C GLY A 226 14.19 48.56 -12.19
N ALA A 227 13.71 48.55 -13.44
CA ALA A 227 12.29 48.39 -13.75
C ALA A 227 11.78 46.96 -13.39
N GLN A 228 12.61 45.96 -13.61
CA GLN A 228 12.26 44.56 -13.23
C GLN A 228 12.21 44.34 -11.71
N ARG A 229 13.09 45.02 -10.97
CA ARG A 229 13.03 45.01 -9.48
C ARG A 229 11.77 45.72 -8.98
N GLU A 230 11.36 46.82 -9.62
CA GLU A 230 10.09 47.47 -9.28
C GLU A 230 8.90 46.60 -9.62
N THR A 231 8.94 45.84 -10.74
CA THR A 231 7.92 44.83 -11.07
C THR A 231 7.81 43.75 -9.97
N LEU A 232 8.95 43.29 -9.44
CA LEU A 232 8.95 42.33 -8.31
C LEU A 232 8.28 42.93 -7.08
N ALA A 233 8.59 44.17 -6.69
CA ALA A 233 7.97 44.86 -5.58
C ALA A 233 6.47 45.05 -5.80
N GLN A 234 6.04 45.37 -7.02
CA GLN A 234 4.61 45.49 -7.35
C GLN A 234 3.87 44.15 -7.25
N GLU A 235 4.47 43.03 -7.68
CA GLU A 235 3.89 41.69 -7.53
C GLU A 235 3.71 41.32 -6.05
N PHE A 236 4.60 41.75 -5.15
CA PHE A 236 4.42 41.60 -3.71
C PHE A 236 3.27 42.48 -3.18
N ALA A 237 3.16 43.73 -3.61
CA ALA A 237 2.06 44.62 -3.26
C ALA A 237 0.72 44.10 -3.75
N ASP A 238 0.65 43.59 -4.97
CA ASP A 238 -0.56 42.99 -5.52
C ASP A 238 -0.97 41.71 -4.75
N THR A 239 0.02 40.90 -4.33
CA THR A 239 -0.22 39.72 -3.51
C THR A 239 -0.75 40.11 -2.12
N ALA A 240 -0.16 41.12 -1.47
CA ALA A 240 -0.62 41.63 -0.20
C ALA A 240 -2.06 42.20 -0.26
N SER A 241 -2.34 43.00 -1.29
CA SER A 241 -3.70 43.51 -1.57
C SER A 241 -4.70 42.37 -1.79
N ALA A 242 -4.35 41.38 -2.62
CA ALA A 242 -5.22 40.23 -2.85
C ALA A 242 -5.54 39.46 -1.56
N ILE A 243 -4.56 39.30 -0.64
CA ILE A 243 -4.76 38.65 0.66
C ILE A 243 -5.70 39.47 1.54
N LYS A 244 -5.55 40.80 1.58
CA LYS A 244 -6.36 41.71 2.39
C LYS A 244 -7.80 41.82 1.91
N GLU A 245 -7.98 41.80 0.60
CA GLU A 245 -9.30 41.92 -0.05
C GLU A 245 -9.97 40.58 -0.32
N ASP A 246 -9.34 39.47 0.16
CA ASP A 246 -9.80 38.10 -0.05
C ASP A 246 -10.07 37.76 -1.53
N ARG A 247 -9.24 38.30 -2.44
CA ARG A 247 -9.34 38.09 -3.91
C ARG A 247 -8.53 36.86 -4.32
N TYR A 248 -9.19 35.71 -4.43
CA TYR A 248 -8.55 34.45 -4.79
C TYR A 248 -9.24 33.81 -5.99
N THR A 249 -8.44 33.16 -6.84
CA THR A 249 -8.93 32.36 -7.98
C THR A 249 -8.45 30.94 -7.82
N PRO A 250 -9.37 29.94 -7.65
CA PRO A 250 -8.97 28.54 -7.59
C PRO A 250 -8.43 28.08 -8.95
N VAL A 251 -7.16 27.73 -9.01
CA VAL A 251 -6.46 27.33 -10.23
C VAL A 251 -5.84 25.95 -10.06
N ILE A 252 -6.09 25.06 -11.01
CA ILE A 252 -5.48 23.73 -11.10
C ILE A 252 -4.62 23.63 -12.35
N LEU A 253 -3.48 22.97 -12.24
CA LEU A 253 -2.46 22.84 -13.30
C LEU A 253 -2.41 21.38 -13.76
N TYR A 254 -2.52 21.15 -15.06
CA TYR A 254 -2.44 19.83 -15.68
C TYR A 254 -1.23 19.69 -16.58
N ARG A 255 -0.63 18.52 -16.55
CA ARG A 255 0.38 18.06 -17.51
C ARG A 255 0.00 16.65 -17.95
N ASP A 256 -0.03 16.41 -19.25
CA ASP A 256 -0.45 15.11 -19.82
C ASP A 256 -1.81 14.61 -19.29
N GLY A 257 -2.78 15.54 -19.12
CA GLY A 257 -4.12 15.25 -18.61
C GLY A 257 -4.18 14.87 -17.12
N LYS A 258 -3.06 15.02 -16.37
CA LYS A 258 -3.01 14.72 -14.92
C LYS A 258 -2.82 16.00 -14.12
N PRO A 259 -3.53 16.19 -12.99
CA PRO A 259 -3.34 17.35 -12.13
C PRO A 259 -1.97 17.25 -11.44
N VAL A 260 -1.11 18.25 -11.66
CA VAL A 260 0.25 18.30 -11.13
C VAL A 260 0.41 19.25 -9.95
N ASP A 261 -0.32 20.36 -9.96
CA ASP A 261 -0.28 21.38 -8.91
C ASP A 261 -1.58 22.19 -8.86
N PHE A 262 -1.75 23.01 -7.83
CA PHE A 262 -2.86 23.97 -7.72
C PHE A 262 -2.41 25.21 -6.95
N THR A 263 -3.15 26.32 -7.11
CA THR A 263 -2.83 27.57 -6.45
C THR A 263 -4.06 28.49 -6.38
N TYR A 264 -3.87 29.67 -5.78
CA TYR A 264 -4.89 30.71 -5.56
C TYR A 264 -4.89 31.83 -6.60
N ARG A 265 -4.00 31.78 -7.62
CA ARG A 265 -3.89 32.79 -8.69
C ARG A 265 -3.46 32.13 -10.01
N LEU A 266 -3.70 32.82 -11.12
CA LEU A 266 -3.26 32.39 -12.43
C LEU A 266 -1.74 32.35 -12.52
N ILE A 267 -1.20 31.31 -13.15
CA ILE A 267 0.23 30.99 -13.30
C ILE A 267 0.60 31.09 -14.79
N ALA A 268 1.69 31.79 -15.08
CA ALA A 268 2.21 32.03 -16.45
C ALA A 268 3.54 31.30 -16.72
N GLN A 269 4.33 30.96 -15.71
CA GLN A 269 5.69 30.44 -15.82
C GLN A 269 5.84 29.16 -16.65
N TYR A 270 4.80 28.37 -16.85
CA TYR A 270 4.87 27.08 -17.54
C TYR A 270 4.55 27.15 -19.04
N GLY A 271 4.15 28.31 -19.56
CA GLY A 271 3.83 28.49 -20.98
C GLY A 271 2.76 27.48 -21.47
N ALA A 272 2.92 26.99 -22.71
CA ALA A 272 1.98 26.10 -23.37
C ALA A 272 2.07 24.62 -22.91
N GLU A 273 3.11 24.24 -22.18
CA GLU A 273 3.31 22.84 -21.75
C GLU A 273 2.39 22.42 -20.60
N THR A 274 1.79 23.39 -19.90
CA THR A 274 0.92 23.15 -18.77
C THR A 274 -0.43 23.81 -19.01
N GLN A 275 -1.49 23.01 -19.00
CA GLN A 275 -2.85 23.49 -19.09
C GLN A 275 -3.27 24.07 -17.74
N VAL A 276 -3.70 25.33 -17.74
CA VAL A 276 -4.11 26.10 -16.56
C VAL A 276 -5.64 26.24 -16.60
N GLU A 277 -6.32 25.68 -15.61
CA GLU A 277 -7.78 25.74 -15.52
C GLU A 277 -8.24 26.35 -14.19
N THR A 278 -9.34 27.11 -14.23
CA THR A 278 -9.99 27.64 -13.03
C THR A 278 -11.12 26.72 -12.56
N ARG A 279 -11.44 26.78 -11.26
CA ARG A 279 -12.59 26.10 -10.67
C ARG A 279 -13.48 27.10 -9.96
N GLU A 280 -14.71 26.70 -9.67
CA GLU A 280 -15.68 27.57 -8.98
C GLU A 280 -15.29 27.80 -7.51
N ASP A 281 -14.76 26.77 -6.85
CA ASP A 281 -14.38 26.83 -5.44
C ASP A 281 -13.13 25.94 -5.15
N PHE A 282 -12.48 26.22 -4.02
CA PHE A 282 -11.30 25.47 -3.59
C PHE A 282 -11.64 24.07 -3.11
N SER A 283 -12.82 23.85 -2.55
CA SER A 283 -13.21 22.53 -2.03
C SER A 283 -13.34 21.50 -3.15
N SER A 284 -13.97 21.87 -4.28
CA SER A 284 -14.08 21.02 -5.47
C SER A 284 -12.73 20.80 -6.14
N LEU A 285 -11.90 21.85 -6.24
CA LEU A 285 -10.53 21.77 -6.74
C LEU A 285 -9.69 20.78 -5.93
N LEU A 286 -9.76 20.85 -4.59
CA LEU A 286 -9.00 19.97 -3.71
C LEU A 286 -9.52 18.53 -3.75
N ASP A 287 -10.83 18.31 -3.87
CA ASP A 287 -11.39 16.97 -4.10
C ASP A 287 -10.86 16.39 -5.42
N GLU A 288 -10.89 17.14 -6.51
CA GLU A 288 -10.39 16.70 -7.82
C GLU A 288 -8.89 16.38 -7.78
N PHE A 289 -8.09 17.27 -7.19
CA PHE A 289 -6.63 17.12 -7.12
C PHE A 289 -6.19 15.93 -6.27
N TYR A 290 -6.85 15.70 -5.14
CA TYR A 290 -6.43 14.69 -4.18
C TYR A 290 -7.12 13.33 -4.31
N ASP A 291 -8.33 13.24 -4.90
CA ASP A 291 -9.09 12.00 -4.96
C ASP A 291 -8.33 10.88 -5.68
N ALA A 292 -7.81 11.16 -6.87
CA ALA A 292 -7.03 10.17 -7.63
C ALA A 292 -5.77 9.73 -6.86
N ARG A 293 -5.08 10.67 -6.22
CA ARG A 293 -3.87 10.41 -5.42
C ARG A 293 -4.19 9.60 -4.16
N GLU A 294 -5.27 9.93 -3.45
CA GLU A 294 -5.71 9.18 -2.27
C GLU A 294 -6.08 7.74 -2.63
N ARG A 295 -6.81 7.55 -3.72
CA ARG A 295 -7.14 6.19 -4.21
C ARG A 295 -5.88 5.41 -4.53
N GLN A 296 -4.93 6.01 -5.22
CA GLN A 296 -3.65 5.37 -5.55
C GLN A 296 -2.83 5.04 -4.29
N GLU A 297 -2.73 5.96 -3.33
CA GLU A 297 -2.01 5.71 -2.06
C GLU A 297 -2.68 4.62 -1.21
N LEU A 298 -4.02 4.62 -1.12
CA LEU A 298 -4.78 3.58 -0.43
C LEU A 298 -4.57 2.22 -1.08
N SER A 299 -4.64 2.17 -2.41
CA SER A 299 -4.40 0.96 -3.19
C SER A 299 -2.98 0.43 -2.97
N ALA A 300 -1.97 1.29 -3.09
CA ALA A 300 -0.57 0.93 -2.85
C ALA A 300 -0.31 0.49 -1.40
N ARG A 301 -0.97 1.11 -0.41
CA ARG A 301 -0.86 0.70 0.99
C ARG A 301 -1.48 -0.68 1.23
N ARG A 302 -2.69 -0.91 0.70
CA ARG A 302 -3.36 -2.22 0.77
C ARG A 302 -2.52 -3.30 0.10
N GLY A 303 -1.95 -2.99 -1.07
CA GLY A 303 -1.02 -3.89 -1.76
C GLY A 303 0.17 -4.28 -0.87
N ARG A 304 0.84 -3.30 -0.25
CA ARG A 304 1.98 -3.57 0.66
C ARG A 304 1.59 -4.41 1.88
N GLU A 305 0.43 -4.15 2.49
CA GLU A 305 -0.06 -4.94 3.63
C GLU A 305 -0.33 -6.40 3.24
N LEU A 306 -0.95 -6.64 2.08
CA LEU A 306 -1.22 -7.98 1.56
C LEU A 306 0.07 -8.71 1.18
N THR A 307 0.99 -8.03 0.49
CA THR A 307 2.30 -8.57 0.11
C THR A 307 3.10 -8.98 1.35
N HIS A 308 3.12 -8.14 2.39
CA HIS A 308 3.79 -8.48 3.64
C HIS A 308 3.17 -9.71 4.30
N ALA A 309 1.84 -9.77 4.40
CA ALA A 309 1.15 -10.92 4.99
C ALA A 309 1.41 -12.23 4.22
N ALA A 310 1.34 -12.18 2.88
CA ALA A 310 1.62 -13.33 2.02
C ALA A 310 3.10 -13.77 2.11
N SER A 311 4.05 -12.82 2.13
CA SER A 311 5.48 -13.12 2.29
C SER A 311 5.80 -13.80 3.62
N VAL A 312 5.27 -13.28 4.73
CA VAL A 312 5.44 -13.90 6.06
C VAL A 312 4.86 -15.32 6.09
N ALA A 313 3.70 -15.53 5.47
CA ALA A 313 3.09 -16.85 5.38
C ALA A 313 3.93 -17.80 4.52
N ARG A 314 4.42 -17.37 3.34
CA ARG A 314 5.32 -18.13 2.46
C ARG A 314 6.61 -18.55 3.20
N ASP A 315 7.26 -17.62 3.89
CA ASP A 315 8.51 -17.89 4.62
C ASP A 315 8.29 -18.87 5.78
N ARG A 316 7.12 -18.82 6.42
CA ARG A 316 6.75 -19.81 7.44
C ARG A 316 6.59 -21.21 6.82
N MET A 317 5.98 -21.33 5.63
CA MET A 317 5.85 -22.62 4.95
C MET A 317 7.19 -23.13 4.44
N ALA A 318 8.06 -22.27 3.92
CA ALA A 318 9.40 -22.62 3.51
C ALA A 318 10.23 -23.21 4.68
N ARG A 319 10.24 -22.54 5.83
CA ARG A 319 10.91 -23.04 7.05
C ARG A 319 10.31 -24.35 7.54
N LYS A 320 8.99 -24.51 7.47
CA LYS A 320 8.33 -25.76 7.82
C LYS A 320 8.77 -26.89 6.90
N ALA A 321 8.78 -26.67 5.58
CA ALA A 321 9.21 -27.68 4.62
C ALA A 321 10.66 -28.09 4.86
N GLU A 322 11.56 -27.14 5.13
CA GLU A 322 12.97 -27.40 5.43
C GLU A 322 13.17 -28.24 6.70
N ASN A 323 12.45 -27.90 7.78
CA ASN A 323 12.48 -28.70 9.02
C ASN A 323 11.98 -30.12 8.79
N LEU A 324 10.87 -30.28 8.06
CA LEU A 324 10.32 -31.59 7.74
C LEU A 324 11.26 -32.43 6.87
N LYS A 325 11.98 -31.82 5.92
CA LYS A 325 13.01 -32.47 5.09
C LYS A 325 14.18 -32.96 5.94
N ARG A 326 14.61 -32.15 6.91
CA ARG A 326 15.67 -32.55 7.86
C ARG A 326 15.22 -33.73 8.73
N ASP A 327 13.99 -33.71 9.23
CA ASP A 327 13.42 -34.80 10.01
C ASP A 327 13.25 -36.07 9.14
N TYR A 328 12.85 -35.90 7.87
CA TYR A 328 12.78 -36.98 6.90
C TYR A 328 14.15 -37.61 6.64
N ALA A 329 15.20 -36.81 6.45
CA ALA A 329 16.55 -37.32 6.30
C ALA A 329 17.01 -38.14 7.52
N ALA A 330 16.60 -37.75 8.74
CA ALA A 330 16.90 -38.52 9.94
C ALA A 330 16.22 -39.91 9.97
N THR A 331 15.07 -40.08 9.27
CA THR A 331 14.39 -41.39 9.19
C THR A 331 15.16 -42.40 8.34
N GLN A 332 16.04 -41.95 7.45
CA GLN A 332 16.85 -42.85 6.60
C GLN A 332 17.79 -43.76 7.43
N LYS A 333 18.10 -43.38 8.68
CA LYS A 333 18.90 -44.22 9.62
C LYS A 333 18.10 -45.40 10.21
N ARG A 334 16.83 -45.59 9.78
CA ARG A 334 15.99 -46.67 10.33
C ARG A 334 16.59 -48.07 10.10
N ASP A 335 17.23 -48.30 8.95
CA ASP A 335 17.77 -49.63 8.61
C ASP A 335 18.91 -50.05 9.53
N GLU A 336 19.64 -49.10 10.13
CA GLU A 336 20.61 -49.38 11.20
C GLU A 336 19.94 -50.01 12.43
N PHE A 337 18.76 -49.54 12.81
CA PHE A 337 18.02 -50.12 13.95
C PHE A 337 17.47 -51.48 13.63
N ARG A 338 17.04 -51.75 12.40
CA ARG A 338 16.65 -53.09 11.95
C ARG A 338 17.84 -54.03 12.02
N LEU A 339 18.99 -53.64 11.42
CA LEU A 339 20.21 -54.41 11.45
C LEU A 339 20.66 -54.75 12.88
N ARG A 340 20.65 -53.77 13.79
CA ARG A 340 20.95 -54.00 15.20
C ARG A 340 19.99 -55.01 15.85
N GLY A 341 18.69 -54.87 15.56
CA GLY A 341 17.66 -55.79 16.02
C GLY A 341 17.89 -57.24 15.55
N ASP A 342 18.18 -57.41 14.25
CA ASP A 342 18.45 -58.70 13.62
C ASP A 342 19.71 -59.36 14.22
N LEU A 343 20.79 -58.58 14.35
CA LEU A 343 22.06 -59.10 14.91
C LEU A 343 21.96 -59.45 16.40
N ILE A 344 21.26 -58.64 17.18
CA ILE A 344 20.95 -58.99 18.60
C ILE A 344 20.16 -60.30 18.65
N THR A 345 19.13 -60.42 17.82
CA THR A 345 18.27 -61.63 17.78
C THR A 345 19.05 -62.87 17.40
N ALA A 346 19.96 -62.80 16.40
CA ALA A 346 20.81 -63.90 15.98
C ALA A 346 21.82 -64.35 17.04
N ASN A 347 22.16 -63.45 17.98
CA ASN A 347 23.17 -63.71 19.01
C ASN A 347 22.60 -63.95 20.41
N LEU A 348 21.26 -64.07 20.56
CA LEU A 348 20.60 -64.29 21.86
C LEU A 348 21.15 -65.47 22.63
N TYR A 349 21.58 -66.54 21.93
CA TYR A 349 22.09 -67.77 22.54
C TYR A 349 23.36 -67.60 23.37
N ARG A 350 24.17 -66.54 23.07
CA ARG A 350 25.43 -66.29 23.77
C ARG A 350 25.39 -65.11 24.75
N MET A 351 24.28 -64.39 24.81
CA MET A 351 24.09 -63.24 25.68
C MET A 351 23.50 -63.63 27.03
N LYS A 352 24.04 -63.05 28.12
CA LYS A 352 23.62 -63.35 29.49
C LYS A 352 22.76 -62.22 30.12
N GLY A 353 22.73 -61.04 29.50
CA GLY A 353 22.13 -59.84 30.04
C GLY A 353 23.09 -59.02 30.92
N GLY A 354 22.89 -57.72 30.95
CA GLY A 354 23.77 -56.78 31.64
C GLY A 354 24.97 -56.28 30.82
N GLU A 355 25.14 -56.77 29.58
CA GLU A 355 26.17 -56.29 28.66
C GLU A 355 25.82 -54.88 28.16
N ARG A 356 26.89 -54.06 27.95
CA ARG A 356 26.78 -52.70 27.38
C ARG A 356 26.97 -52.65 25.87
N VAL A 357 27.66 -53.63 25.30
CA VAL A 357 28.00 -53.74 23.90
C VAL A 357 27.95 -55.19 23.47
N LEU A 358 27.36 -55.47 22.33
CA LEU A 358 27.45 -56.77 21.65
C LEU A 358 28.36 -56.60 20.44
N GLN A 359 29.44 -57.37 20.35
CA GLN A 359 30.21 -57.53 19.11
C GLN A 359 29.57 -58.65 18.29
N ALA A 360 29.11 -58.31 17.08
CA ALA A 360 28.44 -59.27 16.20
C ALA A 360 28.99 -59.12 14.77
N GLU A 361 29.07 -60.25 14.07
CA GLU A 361 29.39 -60.27 12.64
C GLU A 361 28.18 -59.75 11.85
N ASN A 362 28.43 -58.77 10.97
CA ASN A 362 27.42 -58.23 10.07
C ASN A 362 27.33 -59.08 8.79
N TYR A 363 26.51 -60.12 8.83
CA TYR A 363 26.34 -61.03 7.68
C TYR A 363 25.54 -60.42 6.52
N TYR A 364 25.11 -59.18 6.63
CA TYR A 364 24.47 -58.42 5.52
C TYR A 364 25.51 -57.69 4.65
N GLU A 365 26.80 -57.70 5.05
CA GLU A 365 27.88 -57.00 4.38
C GLU A 365 28.95 -57.99 3.96
N ASP A 366 29.53 -57.82 2.75
CA ASP A 366 30.58 -58.67 2.24
C ASP A 366 31.81 -58.69 3.18
N GLY A 367 32.28 -59.89 3.51
CA GLY A 367 33.38 -60.05 4.48
C GLY A 367 32.96 -60.11 5.95
N CYS A 368 31.66 -60.04 6.25
CA CYS A 368 31.08 -60.18 7.59
C CYS A 368 31.82 -59.38 8.68
N PRO A 369 32.01 -58.05 8.51
CA PRO A 369 32.76 -57.25 9.45
C PRO A 369 32.16 -57.31 10.85
N LEU A 370 32.99 -57.29 11.89
CA LEU A 370 32.56 -57.17 13.28
C LEU A 370 32.09 -55.74 13.53
N ILE A 371 30.87 -55.61 14.07
CA ILE A 371 30.31 -54.31 14.47
C ILE A 371 29.93 -54.33 15.97
N ASP A 372 30.12 -53.17 16.60
CA ASP A 372 29.77 -52.97 18.00
C ASP A 372 28.34 -52.41 18.09
N ILE A 373 27.45 -53.16 18.73
CA ILE A 373 26.05 -52.81 18.93
C ILE A 373 25.86 -52.37 20.37
N PRO A 374 25.48 -51.09 20.62
CA PRO A 374 25.25 -50.61 21.97
C PRO A 374 23.97 -51.24 22.54
N LEU A 375 24.08 -51.77 23.78
CA LEU A 375 22.99 -52.40 24.54
C LEU A 375 22.68 -51.58 25.79
N ASP A 376 21.44 -51.65 26.21
CA ASP A 376 20.99 -51.13 27.49
C ASP A 376 21.11 -52.24 28.55
N PRO A 377 22.06 -52.10 29.53
CA PRO A 377 22.33 -53.18 30.49
C PRO A 377 21.18 -53.45 31.47
N LEU A 378 20.19 -52.57 31.55
CA LEU A 378 18.99 -52.75 32.38
C LEU A 378 17.91 -53.58 31.68
N LEU A 379 18.08 -53.88 30.40
CA LEU A 379 17.16 -54.64 29.56
C LEU A 379 17.69 -56.04 29.29
N THR A 380 16.83 -57.02 29.18
CA THR A 380 17.22 -58.33 28.68
C THR A 380 17.65 -58.27 27.22
N PRO A 381 18.41 -59.26 26.69
CA PRO A 381 18.78 -59.31 25.26
C PRO A 381 17.56 -59.21 24.32
N GLN A 382 16.48 -59.91 24.64
CA GLN A 382 15.22 -59.85 23.88
C GLN A 382 14.58 -58.45 23.91
N GLN A 383 14.62 -57.77 25.09
CA GLN A 383 14.11 -56.42 25.22
C GLN A 383 14.95 -55.39 24.43
N ASN A 384 16.27 -55.57 24.38
CA ASN A 384 17.17 -54.77 23.55
C ASN A 384 16.87 -54.92 22.05
N ALA A 385 16.63 -56.15 21.57
CA ALA A 385 16.19 -56.40 20.20
C ALA A 385 14.83 -55.74 19.92
N ALA A 386 13.86 -55.94 20.80
CA ALA A 386 12.53 -55.34 20.70
C ALA A 386 12.57 -53.80 20.70
N LYS A 387 13.47 -53.15 21.49
CA LYS A 387 13.69 -51.73 21.52
C LYS A 387 14.17 -51.20 20.14
N ASN A 388 15.10 -51.90 19.50
CA ASN A 388 15.58 -51.55 18.16
C ASN A 388 14.49 -51.71 17.10
N TYR A 389 13.71 -52.81 17.09
CA TYR A 389 12.60 -52.98 16.17
C TYR A 389 11.50 -51.96 16.40
N LYS A 390 11.21 -51.60 17.65
CA LYS A 390 10.24 -50.51 17.96
C LYS A 390 10.70 -49.19 17.35
N GLN A 391 11.98 -48.87 17.46
CA GLN A 391 12.55 -47.66 16.87
C GLN A 391 12.51 -47.71 15.34
N TYR A 392 12.87 -48.83 14.71
CA TYR A 392 12.71 -49.04 13.26
C TYR A 392 11.29 -48.79 12.80
N ASN A 393 10.30 -49.39 13.43
CA ASN A 393 8.87 -49.24 13.08
C ASN A 393 8.39 -47.79 13.28
N LYS A 394 8.84 -47.12 14.34
CA LYS A 394 8.53 -45.71 14.60
C LYS A 394 9.07 -44.81 13.45
N LEU A 395 10.32 -45.01 13.04
CA LEU A 395 10.93 -44.23 11.95
C LEU A 395 10.29 -44.56 10.60
N LYS A 396 9.93 -45.82 10.33
CA LYS A 396 9.22 -46.23 9.10
C LYS A 396 7.84 -45.57 8.97
N THR A 397 7.10 -45.49 10.07
CA THR A 397 5.80 -44.80 10.08
C THR A 397 5.97 -43.28 9.95
N ALA A 398 6.99 -42.71 10.63
CA ALA A 398 7.30 -41.31 10.55
C ALA A 398 7.68 -40.87 9.12
N GLU A 399 8.46 -41.67 8.39
CA GLU A 399 8.85 -41.39 7.01
C GLU A 399 7.64 -41.18 6.10
N PHE A 400 6.64 -42.06 6.18
CA PHE A 400 5.42 -41.95 5.40
C PHE A 400 4.67 -40.63 5.67
N HIS A 401 4.49 -40.32 6.97
CA HIS A 401 3.81 -39.07 7.35
C HIS A 401 4.62 -37.81 7.01
N LEU A 402 5.93 -37.85 7.16
CA LEU A 402 6.80 -36.72 6.83
C LEU A 402 6.78 -36.42 5.33
N ARG A 403 6.79 -37.45 4.46
CA ARG A 403 6.67 -37.27 3.01
C ARG A 403 5.39 -36.54 2.63
N GLU A 404 4.26 -36.96 3.18
CA GLU A 404 2.98 -36.30 2.96
C GLU A 404 2.96 -34.84 3.46
N GLN A 405 3.57 -34.61 4.65
CA GLN A 405 3.64 -33.25 5.22
C GLN A 405 4.57 -32.33 4.42
N ILE A 406 5.68 -32.84 3.87
CA ILE A 406 6.59 -32.09 3.00
C ILE A 406 5.84 -31.64 1.74
N GLU A 407 5.16 -32.58 1.06
CA GLU A 407 4.38 -32.27 -0.15
C GLU A 407 3.31 -31.20 0.14
N LYS A 408 2.57 -31.31 1.24
CA LYS A 408 1.61 -30.30 1.66
C LYS A 408 2.24 -28.94 1.91
N ALA A 409 3.41 -28.90 2.58
CA ALA A 409 4.09 -27.64 2.88
C ALA A 409 4.66 -26.97 1.61
N GLU A 410 5.17 -27.76 0.67
CA GLU A 410 5.66 -27.26 -0.62
C GLU A 410 4.52 -26.74 -1.51
N ASN A 411 3.41 -27.44 -1.58
CA ASN A 411 2.21 -26.99 -2.29
C ASN A 411 1.65 -25.68 -1.72
N GLU A 412 1.62 -25.54 -0.39
CA GLU A 412 1.21 -24.30 0.27
C GLU A 412 2.19 -23.16 -0.01
N ARG A 413 3.50 -23.44 -0.04
CA ARG A 413 4.52 -22.45 -0.41
C ARG A 413 4.32 -21.97 -1.85
N ALA A 414 4.19 -22.91 -2.79
CA ALA A 414 3.97 -22.60 -4.21
C ALA A 414 2.69 -21.77 -4.43
N TYR A 415 1.60 -22.11 -3.73
CA TYR A 415 0.38 -21.31 -3.75
C TYR A 415 0.62 -19.86 -3.27
N LEU A 416 1.34 -19.66 -2.17
CA LEU A 416 1.63 -18.31 -1.67
C LEU A 416 2.57 -17.52 -2.60
N GLU A 417 3.47 -18.20 -3.30
CA GLU A 417 4.32 -17.61 -4.34
C GLU A 417 3.48 -17.15 -5.53
N SER A 418 2.44 -17.90 -5.95
CA SER A 418 1.50 -17.45 -6.98
C SER A 418 0.68 -16.22 -6.55
N VAL A 419 0.23 -16.17 -5.29
CA VAL A 419 -0.46 -14.99 -4.73
C VAL A 419 0.46 -13.76 -4.72
N LEU A 420 1.74 -13.92 -4.37
CA LEU A 420 2.72 -12.83 -4.43
C LEU A 420 2.94 -12.32 -5.85
N GLN A 421 2.92 -13.22 -6.84
CA GLN A 421 2.98 -12.85 -8.26
C GLN A 421 1.76 -12.02 -8.67
N GLU A 422 0.57 -12.42 -8.27
CA GLU A 422 -0.66 -11.67 -8.55
C GLU A 422 -0.63 -10.28 -7.89
N LEU A 423 -0.18 -10.21 -6.64
CA LEU A 423 -0.01 -8.92 -5.92
C LEU A 423 0.98 -7.98 -6.62
N SER A 424 2.02 -8.53 -7.27
CA SER A 424 2.98 -7.72 -8.04
C SER A 424 2.39 -7.13 -9.32
N GLN A 425 1.33 -7.73 -9.85
CA GLN A 425 0.65 -7.32 -11.08
C GLN A 425 -0.66 -6.56 -10.83
N ALA A 426 -1.14 -6.53 -9.58
CA ALA A 426 -2.37 -5.85 -9.21
C ALA A 426 -2.17 -4.33 -9.19
N GLU A 427 -3.02 -3.61 -9.91
CA GLU A 427 -2.99 -2.15 -10.03
C GLU A 427 -4.23 -1.49 -9.44
N THR A 428 -5.37 -2.20 -9.43
CA THR A 428 -6.66 -1.65 -9.03
C THR A 428 -7.06 -2.09 -7.62
N GLU A 429 -7.84 -1.26 -6.96
CA GLU A 429 -8.41 -1.57 -5.64
C GLU A 429 -9.27 -2.86 -5.66
N GLN A 430 -9.94 -3.11 -6.78
CA GLN A 430 -10.78 -4.30 -6.94
C GLN A 430 -9.93 -5.59 -7.00
N GLU A 431 -8.77 -5.56 -7.67
CA GLU A 431 -7.82 -6.68 -7.70
C GLU A 431 -7.28 -6.97 -6.29
N PHE A 432 -6.86 -5.95 -5.55
CA PHE A 432 -6.42 -6.13 -4.15
C PHE A 432 -7.53 -6.66 -3.25
N ALA A 433 -8.78 -6.23 -3.44
CA ALA A 433 -9.92 -6.74 -2.67
C ALA A 433 -10.21 -8.21 -2.97
N GLU A 434 -10.06 -8.65 -4.22
CA GLU A 434 -10.24 -10.07 -4.61
C GLU A 434 -9.14 -10.96 -4.00
N ILE A 435 -7.86 -10.56 -4.13
CA ILE A 435 -6.73 -11.28 -3.52
C ILE A 435 -6.87 -11.32 -1.98
N ARG A 436 -7.31 -10.23 -1.36
CA ARG A 436 -7.59 -10.21 0.09
C ARG A 436 -8.65 -11.22 0.48
N ARG A 437 -9.73 -11.32 -0.30
CA ARG A 437 -10.80 -12.29 -0.06
C ARG A 437 -10.27 -13.72 -0.20
N GLU A 438 -9.48 -13.99 -1.23
CA GLU A 438 -8.81 -15.28 -1.44
C GLU A 438 -7.96 -15.67 -0.21
N LEU A 439 -7.12 -14.75 0.29
CA LEU A 439 -6.31 -14.98 1.49
C LEU A 439 -7.15 -15.17 2.78
N GLN A 440 -8.36 -14.58 2.84
CA GLN A 440 -9.31 -14.80 3.94
C GLN A 440 -10.01 -16.16 3.84
N GLU A 441 -10.40 -16.58 2.63
CA GLU A 441 -11.04 -17.88 2.37
C GLU A 441 -10.06 -19.03 2.59
N THR A 442 -8.78 -18.82 2.29
CA THR A 442 -7.70 -19.78 2.52
C THR A 442 -7.08 -19.71 3.92
N ASN A 443 -7.64 -18.88 4.84
CA ASN A 443 -7.26 -18.71 6.25
C ASN A 443 -5.85 -18.10 6.49
N TYR A 444 -5.29 -17.39 5.53
CA TYR A 444 -4.06 -16.61 5.73
C TYR A 444 -4.32 -15.23 6.32
N LEU A 445 -5.53 -14.70 6.16
CA LEU A 445 -5.99 -13.46 6.80
C LEU A 445 -7.25 -13.73 7.65
N LYS A 446 -7.40 -12.97 8.73
CA LYS A 446 -8.61 -13.01 9.55
C LYS A 446 -9.82 -12.53 8.73
N LYS A 447 -10.93 -13.25 8.83
CA LYS A 447 -12.19 -12.82 8.21
C LYS A 447 -12.65 -11.52 8.86
N SER A 448 -12.96 -10.51 8.05
CA SER A 448 -13.57 -9.28 8.53
C SER A 448 -15.00 -9.56 9.02
N SER A 449 -15.38 -9.03 10.18
CA SER A 449 -16.73 -9.12 10.74
C SER A 449 -17.74 -8.18 10.04
N GLY A 450 -17.39 -7.55 8.91
CA GLY A 450 -18.23 -6.63 8.16
C GLY A 450 -19.28 -7.32 7.28
N LYS A 451 -20.30 -6.54 6.84
CA LYS A 451 -21.31 -6.98 5.88
C LYS A 451 -20.64 -7.65 4.68
N LYS A 452 -21.19 -8.78 4.22
CA LYS A 452 -20.78 -9.44 2.98
C LYS A 452 -20.84 -8.41 1.84
N GLU A 453 -19.70 -7.97 1.37
CA GLU A 453 -19.62 -7.22 0.12
C GLU A 453 -20.25 -8.03 -1.00
N GLN A 454 -21.14 -7.41 -1.75
CA GLN A 454 -21.75 -8.06 -2.92
C GLN A 454 -20.64 -8.50 -3.86
N LYS A 455 -20.67 -9.78 -4.26
CA LYS A 455 -19.78 -10.38 -5.25
C LYS A 455 -20.00 -9.69 -6.61
N ARG A 456 -19.39 -8.55 -6.85
CA ARG A 456 -19.22 -8.07 -8.23
C ARG A 456 -18.08 -8.87 -8.85
N ALA A 457 -18.43 -9.75 -9.76
CA ALA A 457 -17.42 -10.47 -10.54
C ALA A 457 -16.62 -9.44 -11.36
N PHE A 458 -15.33 -9.39 -11.11
CA PHE A 458 -14.42 -8.55 -11.86
C PHE A 458 -14.14 -9.21 -13.24
N ALA A 459 -14.15 -8.44 -14.32
CA ALA A 459 -13.90 -8.98 -15.67
C ALA A 459 -12.40 -9.32 -15.84
N PRO A 460 -12.06 -10.44 -16.53
CA PRO A 460 -10.68 -10.74 -16.87
C PRO A 460 -10.10 -9.66 -17.79
N ARG A 461 -8.77 -9.60 -17.91
CA ARG A 461 -8.14 -8.79 -18.97
C ARG A 461 -8.48 -9.42 -20.32
N THR A 462 -8.99 -8.59 -21.22
CA THR A 462 -9.44 -9.06 -22.55
C THR A 462 -8.55 -8.45 -23.63
N PHE A 463 -8.01 -9.31 -24.47
CA PHE A 463 -7.14 -8.97 -25.59
C PHE A 463 -7.74 -9.52 -26.88
N LYS A 464 -7.24 -9.03 -28.00
CA LYS A 464 -7.60 -9.54 -29.32
C LYS A 464 -6.34 -9.79 -30.13
N THR A 465 -6.19 -11.01 -30.66
CA THR A 465 -5.05 -11.34 -31.52
C THR A 465 -5.12 -10.61 -32.85
N SER A 466 -4.01 -10.58 -33.55
CA SER A 466 -3.95 -10.03 -34.92
C SER A 466 -4.88 -10.79 -35.87
N GLY A 467 -5.13 -12.09 -35.65
CA GLY A 467 -6.11 -12.90 -36.37
C GLY A 467 -7.56 -12.67 -35.94
N GLY A 468 -7.80 -11.80 -34.95
CA GLY A 468 -9.16 -11.42 -34.52
C GLY A 468 -9.76 -12.29 -33.41
N LEU A 469 -9.04 -13.25 -32.86
CA LEU A 469 -9.51 -14.10 -31.76
C LEU A 469 -9.41 -13.40 -30.41
N GLU A 470 -10.36 -13.69 -29.53
CA GLU A 470 -10.38 -13.13 -28.17
C GLU A 470 -9.47 -13.94 -27.23
N VAL A 471 -8.64 -13.24 -26.46
CA VAL A 471 -7.78 -13.82 -25.43
C VAL A 471 -8.18 -13.27 -24.06
N LEU A 472 -8.45 -14.15 -23.12
CA LEU A 472 -8.78 -13.82 -21.74
C LEU A 472 -7.62 -14.17 -20.82
N VAL A 473 -7.20 -13.21 -19.99
CA VAL A 473 -6.11 -13.38 -19.01
C VAL A 473 -6.66 -13.17 -17.61
N GLY A 474 -6.45 -14.16 -16.75
CA GLY A 474 -6.88 -14.09 -15.35
C GLY A 474 -6.05 -13.10 -14.53
N ARG A 475 -6.69 -12.48 -13.54
CA ARG A 475 -6.09 -11.46 -12.66
C ARG A 475 -5.85 -11.97 -11.25
N SER A 476 -6.40 -13.13 -10.89
CA SER A 476 -6.27 -13.79 -9.60
C SER A 476 -6.40 -15.31 -9.76
N ASN A 477 -5.88 -16.07 -8.79
CA ASN A 477 -6.00 -17.55 -8.79
C ASN A 477 -7.46 -18.01 -8.83
N VAL A 478 -8.34 -17.30 -8.13
CA VAL A 478 -9.80 -17.57 -8.18
C VAL A 478 -10.33 -17.33 -9.59
N GLN A 479 -9.90 -16.26 -10.25
CA GLN A 479 -10.32 -15.94 -11.61
C GLN A 479 -9.72 -16.90 -12.63
N ASN A 480 -8.46 -17.32 -12.45
CA ASN A 480 -7.80 -18.36 -13.25
C ASN A 480 -8.62 -19.65 -13.25
N ASP A 481 -9.08 -20.10 -12.09
CA ASP A 481 -9.99 -21.25 -11.95
C ASP A 481 -11.31 -21.04 -12.69
N GLN A 482 -11.92 -19.87 -12.53
CA GLN A 482 -13.21 -19.55 -13.15
C GLN A 482 -13.11 -19.51 -14.69
N LEU A 483 -12.03 -18.93 -15.21
CA LEU A 483 -11.77 -18.87 -16.65
C LEU A 483 -11.62 -20.27 -17.23
N THR A 484 -10.75 -21.09 -16.64
CA THR A 484 -10.52 -22.46 -17.09
C THR A 484 -11.79 -23.31 -17.02
N LYS A 485 -12.59 -23.14 -15.95
CA LYS A 485 -13.85 -23.87 -15.78
C LYS A 485 -14.94 -23.47 -16.77
N LYS A 486 -15.01 -22.16 -17.16
CA LYS A 486 -16.05 -21.61 -18.04
C LYS A 486 -15.68 -21.67 -19.51
N ALA A 487 -14.42 -21.86 -19.86
CA ALA A 487 -13.94 -21.93 -21.23
C ALA A 487 -14.54 -23.14 -21.97
N ASP A 488 -14.76 -23.01 -23.27
CA ASP A 488 -15.16 -24.14 -24.13
C ASP A 488 -14.04 -25.18 -24.15
N LYS A 489 -14.40 -26.44 -24.18
CA LYS A 489 -13.43 -27.56 -24.22
C LYS A 489 -12.50 -27.55 -25.43
N ARG A 490 -12.86 -26.82 -26.46
CA ARG A 490 -12.12 -26.66 -27.72
C ARG A 490 -11.24 -25.40 -27.73
N ASP A 491 -11.42 -24.45 -26.77
CA ASP A 491 -10.52 -23.33 -26.60
C ASP A 491 -9.15 -23.80 -26.15
N TYR A 492 -8.13 -22.94 -26.30
CA TYR A 492 -6.77 -23.26 -25.87
C TYR A 492 -6.44 -22.53 -24.57
N TRP A 493 -5.84 -23.29 -23.65
CA TRP A 493 -5.28 -22.81 -22.39
C TRP A 493 -3.77 -22.69 -22.49
N PHE A 494 -3.19 -21.62 -21.96
CA PHE A 494 -1.75 -21.35 -21.95
C PHE A 494 -1.30 -21.02 -20.53
N HIS A 495 -0.08 -21.47 -20.21
CA HIS A 495 0.61 -21.13 -18.97
C HIS A 495 2.13 -21.28 -19.12
N THR A 496 2.91 -20.46 -18.40
CA THR A 496 4.38 -20.59 -18.37
C THR A 496 4.79 -21.87 -17.66
N GLN A 497 5.76 -22.60 -18.25
CA GLN A 497 6.23 -23.86 -17.71
C GLN A 497 7.05 -23.67 -16.42
N HIS A 498 6.67 -24.34 -15.34
CA HIS A 498 7.35 -24.31 -14.02
C HIS A 498 7.50 -22.91 -13.36
N ILE A 499 6.79 -21.90 -13.85
CA ILE A 499 6.85 -20.53 -13.36
C ILE A 499 5.44 -20.05 -13.04
N HIS A 500 5.28 -19.28 -11.94
CA HIS A 500 3.97 -18.72 -11.58
C HIS A 500 3.52 -17.65 -12.58
N GLY A 501 2.25 -17.72 -13.02
CA GLY A 501 1.67 -16.80 -13.99
C GLY A 501 0.15 -16.92 -14.07
N SER A 502 -0.46 -16.10 -14.92
CA SER A 502 -1.89 -16.12 -15.17
C SER A 502 -2.28 -17.25 -16.11
N HIS A 503 -3.48 -17.81 -15.93
CA HIS A 503 -4.10 -18.63 -16.95
C HIS A 503 -4.55 -17.73 -18.11
N VAL A 504 -4.21 -18.12 -19.32
CA VAL A 504 -4.61 -17.45 -20.55
C VAL A 504 -5.49 -18.39 -21.37
N ILE A 505 -6.65 -17.90 -21.79
CA ILE A 505 -7.60 -18.66 -22.62
C ILE A 505 -7.74 -17.96 -23.96
N LEU A 506 -7.35 -18.65 -25.04
CA LEU A 506 -7.60 -18.23 -26.40
C LEU A 506 -8.95 -18.85 -26.85
N ARG A 507 -9.92 -17.99 -27.07
CA ARG A 507 -11.29 -18.39 -27.49
C ARG A 507 -11.34 -18.61 -29.00
N CYS A 508 -11.39 -19.86 -29.38
CA CYS A 508 -11.36 -20.25 -30.79
C CYS A 508 -12.75 -20.42 -31.40
N ALA A 509 -13.82 -20.51 -30.59
CA ALA A 509 -15.19 -20.75 -31.05
C ALA A 509 -15.31 -21.96 -32.03
N GLY A 510 -14.41 -22.93 -31.92
CA GLY A 510 -14.33 -24.10 -32.79
C GLY A 510 -13.50 -23.91 -34.05
N LEU A 511 -12.91 -22.73 -34.28
CA LEU A 511 -11.94 -22.48 -35.34
C LEU A 511 -10.55 -23.01 -34.95
N THR A 512 -9.74 -23.34 -35.92
CA THR A 512 -8.31 -23.66 -35.70
C THR A 512 -7.53 -22.34 -35.65
N PRO A 513 -6.88 -21.98 -34.54
CA PRO A 513 -6.09 -20.76 -34.47
C PRO A 513 -4.86 -20.83 -35.36
N GLY A 514 -4.45 -19.71 -35.94
CA GLY A 514 -3.21 -19.59 -36.69
C GLY A 514 -2.00 -19.62 -35.77
N ASP A 515 -0.81 -19.85 -36.32
CA ASP A 515 0.45 -19.89 -35.56
C ASP A 515 0.73 -18.54 -34.84
N GLU A 516 0.35 -17.42 -35.47
CA GLU A 516 0.50 -16.10 -34.91
C GLU A 516 -0.45 -15.88 -33.72
N ASP A 517 -1.69 -16.35 -33.80
CA ASP A 517 -2.64 -16.28 -32.67
C ASP A 517 -2.14 -17.07 -31.45
N LEU A 518 -1.56 -18.27 -31.71
CA LEU A 518 -0.96 -19.09 -30.65
C LEU A 518 0.26 -18.40 -30.02
N ARG A 519 1.10 -17.78 -30.87
CA ARG A 519 2.30 -17.06 -30.40
C ARG A 519 1.93 -15.82 -29.57
N GLU A 520 0.96 -15.03 -30.02
CA GLU A 520 0.48 -13.84 -29.27
C GLU A 520 -0.16 -14.23 -27.93
N ALA A 521 -0.97 -15.29 -27.89
CA ALA A 521 -1.54 -15.80 -26.64
C ALA A 521 -0.45 -16.35 -25.69
N ALA A 522 0.57 -17.04 -26.21
CA ALA A 522 1.71 -17.51 -25.43
C ALA A 522 2.55 -16.33 -24.91
N MET A 523 2.77 -15.28 -25.73
CA MET A 523 3.46 -14.07 -25.32
C MET A 523 2.72 -13.37 -24.16
N LEU A 524 1.38 -13.30 -24.23
CA LEU A 524 0.57 -12.77 -23.12
C LEU A 524 0.72 -13.61 -21.84
N ALA A 525 0.77 -14.94 -21.94
CA ALA A 525 1.02 -15.82 -20.79
C ALA A 525 2.40 -15.56 -20.17
N ALA A 526 3.43 -15.37 -20.99
CA ALA A 526 4.78 -15.01 -20.52
C ALA A 526 4.83 -13.60 -19.90
N TYR A 527 4.14 -12.62 -20.49
CA TYR A 527 4.08 -11.25 -19.99
C TYR A 527 3.39 -11.15 -18.62
N PHE A 528 2.34 -11.96 -18.38
CA PHE A 528 1.63 -12.04 -17.10
C PHE A 528 2.17 -13.16 -16.19
N SER A 529 3.48 -13.39 -16.20
CA SER A 529 4.18 -14.35 -15.34
C SER A 529 5.38 -13.71 -14.63
N GLN A 530 6.05 -14.48 -13.79
CA GLN A 530 7.33 -14.08 -13.18
C GLN A 530 8.45 -13.89 -14.21
N ALA A 531 8.30 -14.44 -15.41
CA ALA A 531 9.30 -14.35 -16.48
C ALA A 531 9.09 -13.13 -17.40
N LYS A 532 8.35 -12.11 -16.97
CA LYS A 532 8.03 -10.91 -17.76
C LYS A 532 9.26 -10.23 -18.38
N GLU A 533 10.38 -10.23 -17.69
CA GLU A 533 11.64 -9.58 -18.11
C GLU A 533 12.63 -10.59 -18.76
N SER A 534 12.21 -11.85 -18.98
CA SER A 534 13.05 -12.90 -19.51
C SER A 534 12.84 -13.08 -21.01
N SER A 535 13.85 -13.58 -21.72
CA SER A 535 13.74 -13.97 -23.12
C SER A 535 13.61 -15.48 -23.28
N GLY A 536 12.94 -15.94 -24.35
CA GLY A 536 12.81 -17.36 -24.67
C GLY A 536 12.03 -18.15 -23.60
N VAL A 537 10.96 -17.55 -23.05
CA VAL A 537 10.16 -18.16 -21.97
C VAL A 537 9.37 -19.35 -22.53
N PRO A 538 9.49 -20.55 -21.93
CA PRO A 538 8.69 -21.71 -22.32
C PRO A 538 7.25 -21.53 -21.81
N VAL A 539 6.30 -21.61 -22.73
CA VAL A 539 4.85 -21.54 -22.47
C VAL A 539 4.20 -22.81 -22.99
N ASP A 540 3.59 -23.56 -22.09
CA ASP A 540 2.81 -24.73 -22.43
C ASP A 540 1.39 -24.33 -22.83
N TYR A 541 0.84 -25.00 -23.87
CA TYR A 541 -0.53 -24.80 -24.28
C TYR A 541 -1.18 -26.13 -24.69
N CYS A 542 -2.45 -26.24 -24.39
CA CYS A 542 -3.26 -27.38 -24.76
C CYS A 542 -4.75 -26.99 -24.87
N PRO A 543 -5.57 -27.78 -25.56
CA PRO A 543 -7.03 -27.64 -25.44
C PRO A 543 -7.52 -27.75 -24.02
N VAL A 544 -8.47 -26.89 -23.60
CA VAL A 544 -9.01 -26.81 -22.24
C VAL A 544 -9.53 -28.18 -21.73
N LYS A 545 -9.97 -29.05 -22.58
CA LYS A 545 -10.42 -30.43 -22.23
C LYS A 545 -9.36 -31.25 -21.49
N PHE A 546 -8.07 -30.93 -21.67
CA PHE A 546 -6.95 -31.62 -21.03
C PHE A 546 -6.51 -30.96 -19.70
N VAL A 547 -7.10 -29.84 -19.35
CA VAL A 547 -6.81 -29.14 -18.09
C VAL A 547 -7.79 -29.60 -17.00
N LYS A 548 -7.27 -30.08 -15.89
CA LYS A 548 -8.06 -30.62 -14.77
C LYS A 548 -7.65 -29.94 -13.46
N LYS A 549 -8.62 -29.66 -12.62
CA LYS A 549 -8.36 -29.23 -11.25
C LYS A 549 -8.42 -30.42 -10.31
N PRO A 550 -7.32 -30.80 -9.62
CA PRO A 550 -7.34 -31.88 -8.64
C PRO A 550 -8.29 -31.55 -7.48
N ALA A 551 -8.92 -32.59 -6.91
CA ALA A 551 -9.78 -32.43 -5.75
C ALA A 551 -8.98 -31.87 -4.55
N GLY A 552 -9.50 -30.80 -3.92
CA GLY A 552 -8.84 -30.13 -2.80
C GLY A 552 -7.64 -29.23 -3.16
N ALA A 553 -7.31 -29.07 -4.45
CA ALA A 553 -6.24 -28.16 -4.87
C ALA A 553 -6.58 -26.70 -4.56
N ARG A 554 -5.55 -25.90 -4.20
CA ARG A 554 -5.66 -24.47 -3.98
C ARG A 554 -6.13 -23.75 -5.24
N PRO A 555 -6.72 -22.52 -5.13
CA PRO A 555 -7.06 -21.72 -6.30
C PRO A 555 -5.85 -21.56 -7.25
N GLY A 556 -6.10 -21.58 -8.56
CA GLY A 556 -5.07 -21.46 -9.60
C GLY A 556 -4.27 -22.73 -9.89
N MET A 557 -4.35 -23.76 -9.07
CA MET A 557 -3.61 -25.01 -9.29
C MET A 557 -4.39 -25.97 -10.20
N VAL A 558 -3.75 -26.37 -11.29
CA VAL A 558 -4.30 -27.32 -12.28
C VAL A 558 -3.23 -28.34 -12.68
N THR A 559 -3.69 -29.49 -13.20
CA THR A 559 -2.86 -30.45 -13.92
C THR A 559 -3.32 -30.47 -15.38
N TYR A 560 -2.43 -30.68 -16.31
CA TYR A 560 -2.72 -30.71 -17.73
C TYR A 560 -1.88 -31.75 -18.45
N ASP A 561 -2.46 -32.30 -19.50
CA ASP A 561 -1.86 -33.35 -20.35
C ASP A 561 -1.90 -32.92 -21.80
N ASN A 562 -1.23 -33.67 -22.71
CA ASN A 562 -1.27 -33.47 -24.17
C ASN A 562 -0.97 -32.00 -24.58
N TYR A 563 0.00 -31.38 -23.94
CA TYR A 563 0.42 -30.01 -24.21
C TYR A 563 1.54 -29.95 -25.26
N ARG A 564 1.68 -28.76 -25.84
CA ARG A 564 2.85 -28.34 -26.64
C ARG A 564 3.47 -27.13 -26.01
N THR A 565 4.75 -26.89 -26.24
CA THR A 565 5.50 -25.77 -25.69
C THR A 565 5.92 -24.81 -26.80
N LEU A 566 5.67 -23.51 -26.56
CA LEU A 566 6.18 -22.42 -27.39
C LEU A 566 7.21 -21.62 -26.60
N TYR A 567 8.29 -21.19 -27.24
CA TYR A 567 9.30 -20.31 -26.66
C TYR A 567 9.04 -18.90 -27.17
N VAL A 568 8.72 -17.99 -26.25
CA VAL A 568 8.35 -16.62 -26.58
C VAL A 568 9.09 -15.61 -25.71
N THR A 569 9.29 -14.42 -26.24
CA THR A 569 9.83 -13.28 -25.45
C THR A 569 8.68 -12.29 -25.17
N PRO A 570 8.42 -11.94 -23.90
CA PRO A 570 7.38 -10.98 -23.55
C PRO A 570 7.70 -9.59 -24.12
N GLU A 571 6.70 -8.93 -24.71
CA GLU A 571 6.80 -7.59 -25.27
C GLU A 571 5.66 -6.70 -24.74
N GLU A 572 6.01 -5.68 -23.96
CA GLU A 572 5.03 -4.74 -23.39
C GLU A 572 4.27 -3.97 -24.48
N GLY A 573 4.97 -3.58 -25.55
CA GLY A 573 4.37 -2.85 -26.69
C GLY A 573 3.28 -3.67 -27.38
N LEU A 574 3.52 -4.96 -27.58
CA LEU A 574 2.55 -5.87 -28.18
C LEU A 574 1.37 -6.13 -27.23
N ALA A 575 1.65 -6.34 -25.94
CA ALA A 575 0.58 -6.53 -24.96
C ALA A 575 -0.36 -5.31 -24.87
N LYS A 576 0.18 -4.09 -24.90
CA LYS A 576 -0.62 -2.86 -24.96
C LYS A 576 -1.43 -2.73 -26.25
N LYS A 577 -0.86 -3.11 -27.39
CA LYS A 577 -1.53 -3.06 -28.70
C LYS A 577 -2.71 -4.03 -28.82
N LEU A 578 -2.60 -5.21 -28.23
CA LEU A 578 -3.63 -6.24 -28.26
C LEU A 578 -4.75 -6.02 -27.20
N LEU A 579 -4.54 -5.15 -26.22
CA LEU A 579 -5.48 -4.90 -25.12
C LEU A 579 -6.76 -4.24 -25.63
N ILE A 580 -7.92 -4.83 -25.28
CA ILE A 580 -9.23 -4.24 -25.56
C ILE A 580 -9.84 -3.64 -24.29
N ARG A 581 -9.67 -4.32 -23.14
CA ARG A 581 -10.29 -3.91 -21.87
C ARG A 581 -9.54 -4.44 -20.64
#